data_1f5d5ec050a6e27085eddb58fed40f1c
#
_entry.id   1f5d5ec050a6e27085eddb58fed40f1c
#
_cell.length_a   1.000
_cell.length_b   1.000
_cell.length_c   1.000
_cell.angle_alpha   90.00
_cell.angle_beta   90.00
_cell.angle_gamma   90.00
#
_symmetry.space_group_name_H-M   'P 1'
#
loop_
_entity.id
_entity.type
_entity.pdbx_description
1 polymer ?
#
loop_
_entity_poly.entity_id
_entity_poly.type
_entity_poly.pdbx_seq_one_letter_code
_entity_poly.pdbx_strand_id
1 'polypeptide(L)'
;VLYGSSALNGIINIRTARPGLTPKTRFSAYVGVYGDAENDEYQWSDKSFWKDDKYSVKPILRGSLLSGIRNPIYEGFDLSHSRRIGNFDVSGGINLFTDEGYRQQGYNKRFRMGGSLTYHQPDMGMKLLNYGFNVDFLSNQYGDFFIWRSPTEVYKPSPFTNMGREENNFHIDPFINYVNPENGTSHKIKGRFYYSADNIVRPTQGTSITDILGNMGTDAKTIQNIAGGDYSSLYPALVGIGSGLVNGNLEDAMNGVFTSLGNIFPNATTADYCDLISWVMDNGVPGDLGGLANGQLPSDLIPWVSGILNPTRNTPKTQTDKSTNYYLDYQFNKKWDSGAQITTGATYEHVRYDSAIMDEVYKSDNIAAFFQYDQRFWDRLSVSAGVRAEYYRVNNHHREAETKIFG
;
A
#
# COMPACT_ATOMS: atom_id res chain seq x y z
N VAL A 1 -17.79 -12.77 -19.26
CA VAL A 1 -17.11 -14.08 -19.44
C VAL A 1 -15.60 -13.90 -19.58
N LEU A 2 -15.10 -12.99 -20.43
CA LEU A 2 -13.67 -12.78 -20.71
C LEU A 2 -12.85 -12.27 -19.51
N TYR A 3 -13.46 -11.60 -18.55
CA TYR A 3 -12.76 -10.83 -17.52
C TYR A 3 -12.86 -11.40 -16.10
N GLY A 4 -13.47 -12.57 -15.95
CA GLY A 4 -13.57 -13.30 -14.69
C GLY A 4 -14.67 -12.80 -13.73
N SER A 5 -14.76 -13.46 -12.60
CA SER A 5 -15.78 -13.21 -11.57
C SER A 5 -15.56 -11.93 -10.76
N SER A 6 -14.35 -11.35 -10.80
CA SER A 6 -14.00 -10.14 -10.06
C SER A 6 -14.50 -8.83 -10.70
N ALA A 7 -15.09 -8.89 -11.90
CA ALA A 7 -15.56 -7.73 -12.65
C ALA A 7 -17.00 -7.32 -12.29
N LEU A 8 -17.34 -7.26 -11.00
CA LEU A 8 -18.70 -7.01 -10.52
C LEU A 8 -19.27 -5.63 -10.91
N ASN A 9 -18.41 -4.60 -11.00
CA ASN A 9 -18.83 -3.22 -11.27
C ASN A 9 -18.39 -2.70 -12.65
N GLY A 10 -17.87 -3.59 -13.50
CA GLY A 10 -17.39 -3.25 -14.84
C GLY A 10 -15.87 -3.25 -14.96
N ILE A 11 -15.39 -2.98 -16.17
CA ILE A 11 -13.97 -3.02 -16.53
C ILE A 11 -13.61 -1.77 -17.32
N ILE A 12 -12.52 -1.14 -16.92
CA ILE A 12 -11.89 -0.07 -17.67
C ILE A 12 -10.72 -0.66 -18.45
N ASN A 13 -10.82 -0.73 -19.77
CA ASN A 13 -9.76 -1.21 -20.64
C ASN A 13 -9.00 -0.02 -21.23
N ILE A 14 -7.81 0.27 -20.70
CA ILE A 14 -6.94 1.35 -21.16
C ILE A 14 -6.02 0.80 -22.26
N ARG A 15 -6.07 1.40 -23.45
CA ARG A 15 -5.17 1.10 -24.56
C ARG A 15 -4.29 2.30 -24.83
N THR A 16 -3.00 2.17 -24.67
CA THR A 16 -2.02 3.20 -25.04
C THR A 16 -1.89 3.29 -26.56
N ALA A 17 -1.61 4.50 -27.08
CA ALA A 17 -1.31 4.69 -28.48
C ALA A 17 -0.02 3.97 -28.87
N ARG A 18 0.00 3.38 -30.06
CA ARG A 18 1.20 2.75 -30.60
C ARG A 18 2.20 3.82 -31.06
N PRO A 19 3.52 3.57 -30.88
CA PRO A 19 4.54 4.42 -31.47
C PRO A 19 4.39 4.56 -32.98
N GLY A 20 4.56 5.78 -33.48
CA GLY A 20 4.57 6.06 -34.91
C GLY A 20 5.97 6.16 -35.49
N LEU A 21 6.08 6.34 -36.81
CA LEU A 21 7.35 6.62 -37.48
C LEU A 21 7.96 7.93 -37.03
N THR A 22 7.13 8.94 -36.76
CA THR A 22 7.58 10.23 -36.22
C THR A 22 7.85 10.08 -34.71
N PRO A 23 9.08 10.37 -34.27
CA PRO A 23 9.42 10.35 -32.85
C PRO A 23 8.53 11.36 -32.08
N LYS A 24 8.06 10.94 -30.91
CA LYS A 24 7.32 11.81 -30.00
C LYS A 24 8.03 11.84 -28.65
N THR A 25 8.49 13.01 -28.25
CA THR A 25 9.06 13.24 -26.94
C THR A 25 8.16 14.22 -26.20
N ARG A 26 7.87 13.93 -24.95
CA ARG A 26 7.19 14.84 -24.03
C ARG A 26 8.06 15.05 -22.83
N PHE A 27 8.16 16.27 -22.40
CA PHE A 27 8.89 16.69 -21.23
C PHE A 27 7.99 17.62 -20.43
N SER A 28 7.98 17.44 -19.11
CA SER A 28 7.33 18.34 -18.17
C SER A 28 8.18 18.45 -16.91
N ALA A 29 8.34 19.66 -16.40
CA ALA A 29 8.96 19.92 -15.11
C ALA A 29 8.16 21.02 -14.43
N TYR A 30 7.91 20.85 -13.14
CA TYR A 30 7.14 21.81 -12.35
C TYR A 30 7.62 21.83 -10.90
N VAL A 31 7.35 22.96 -10.25
CA VAL A 31 7.54 23.16 -8.83
C VAL A 31 6.37 23.98 -8.28
N GLY A 32 5.96 23.67 -7.08
CA GLY A 32 4.94 24.41 -6.35
C GLY A 32 5.31 24.60 -4.89
N VAL A 33 4.71 25.59 -4.27
CA VAL A 33 4.91 25.93 -2.86
C VAL A 33 3.53 25.94 -2.19
N TYR A 34 3.41 25.29 -1.04
CA TYR A 34 2.19 25.35 -0.24
C TYR A 34 2.09 26.73 0.45
N GLY A 35 0.95 27.39 0.27
CA GLY A 35 0.63 28.63 0.98
C GLY A 35 0.10 28.37 2.39
N ASP A 36 0.13 29.41 3.22
CA ASP A 36 -0.58 29.40 4.47
C ASP A 36 -2.08 29.52 4.22
N ALA A 37 -2.92 29.09 5.18
CA ALA A 37 -4.35 29.27 5.12
C ALA A 37 -4.68 30.78 5.09
N GLU A 38 -5.66 31.18 4.26
CA GLU A 38 -6.07 32.60 4.14
C GLU A 38 -6.71 33.12 5.44
N ASN A 39 -7.39 32.26 6.18
CA ASN A 39 -8.04 32.62 7.42
C ASN A 39 -7.20 32.16 8.62
N ASP A 40 -6.82 33.10 9.48
CA ASP A 40 -6.04 32.85 10.70
C ASP A 40 -6.74 31.89 11.67
N GLU A 41 -8.06 31.81 11.62
CA GLU A 41 -8.84 30.83 12.39
C GLU A 41 -8.50 29.39 12.01
N TYR A 42 -8.02 29.16 10.80
CA TYR A 42 -7.63 27.83 10.33
C TYR A 42 -6.14 27.53 10.50
N GLN A 43 -5.37 28.50 10.99
CA GLN A 43 -3.95 28.30 11.36
C GLN A 43 -3.82 27.86 12.82
N TRP A 44 -4.69 26.97 13.23
CA TRP A 44 -4.82 26.55 14.62
C TRP A 44 -3.83 25.51 15.08
N SER A 45 -2.92 25.08 14.24
CA SER A 45 -1.88 24.14 14.62
C SER A 45 -0.48 24.69 14.40
N ASP A 46 0.41 24.32 15.31
CA ASP A 46 1.83 24.60 15.14
C ASP A 46 2.40 23.84 13.94
N LYS A 47 3.00 24.60 13.01
CA LYS A 47 3.66 24.07 11.81
C LYS A 47 5.18 23.92 12.00
N SER A 48 5.66 23.81 13.23
CA SER A 48 7.09 23.64 13.53
C SER A 48 7.70 22.39 12.88
N PHE A 49 6.88 21.35 12.65
CA PHE A 49 7.28 20.14 11.97
C PHE A 49 7.73 20.36 10.50
N TRP A 50 7.40 21.48 9.86
CA TRP A 50 7.93 21.81 8.54
C TRP A 50 9.45 22.00 8.53
N LYS A 51 10.05 22.12 9.71
CA LYS A 51 11.51 22.17 9.90
C LYS A 51 12.09 20.83 10.34
N ASP A 52 11.23 19.86 10.71
CA ASP A 52 11.67 18.55 11.19
C ASP A 52 11.93 17.62 9.99
N ASP A 53 13.19 17.35 9.75
CA ASP A 53 13.65 16.48 8.65
C ASP A 53 13.50 14.99 8.92
N LYS A 54 13.01 14.59 10.09
CA LYS A 54 13.07 13.18 10.55
C LYS A 54 12.29 12.21 9.67
N TYR A 55 11.18 12.70 9.08
CA TYR A 55 10.29 11.90 8.24
C TYR A 55 9.94 12.58 6.92
N SER A 56 10.59 13.69 6.58
CA SER A 56 10.31 14.40 5.35
C SER A 56 11.27 13.96 4.24
N VAL A 57 10.75 13.93 3.03
CA VAL A 57 11.56 13.80 1.83
C VAL A 57 12.14 15.17 1.48
N LYS A 58 13.34 15.19 0.91
CA LYS A 58 13.98 16.46 0.50
C LYS A 58 13.89 16.61 -1.02
N PRO A 59 13.12 17.58 -1.52
CA PRO A 59 13.14 17.98 -2.92
C PRO A 59 14.54 18.45 -3.35
N ILE A 60 14.89 18.19 -4.59
CA ILE A 60 16.21 18.57 -5.14
C ILE A 60 16.39 20.10 -5.14
N LEU A 61 15.32 20.82 -5.52
CA LEU A 61 15.37 22.28 -5.63
C LEU A 61 15.44 22.99 -4.28
N ARG A 62 14.98 22.36 -3.20
CA ARG A 62 15.07 22.95 -1.86
C ARG A 62 16.52 23.22 -1.43
N GLY A 63 17.42 22.31 -1.74
CA GLY A 63 18.85 22.45 -1.41
C GLY A 63 19.60 23.47 -2.25
N SER A 64 19.00 24.00 -3.31
CA SER A 64 19.65 24.90 -4.26
C SER A 64 18.89 26.22 -4.46
N LEU A 65 17.86 26.20 -5.33
CA LEU A 65 17.14 27.41 -5.75
C LEU A 65 16.12 27.91 -4.72
N LEU A 66 15.59 27.03 -3.89
CA LEU A 66 14.49 27.31 -2.99
C LEU A 66 14.88 27.20 -1.50
N SER A 67 16.17 27.30 -1.19
CA SER A 67 16.69 27.17 0.18
C SER A 67 16.16 28.21 1.16
N GLY A 68 15.73 29.39 0.68
CA GLY A 68 15.13 30.45 1.50
C GLY A 68 13.64 30.31 1.77
N ILE A 69 12.95 29.37 1.11
CA ILE A 69 11.51 29.18 1.28
C ILE A 69 11.25 28.32 2.52
N ARG A 70 10.45 28.83 3.46
CA ARG A 70 10.06 28.10 4.69
C ARG A 70 8.97 27.07 4.44
N ASN A 71 8.00 27.41 3.58
CA ASN A 71 6.82 26.59 3.33
C ASN A 71 7.20 25.30 2.59
N PRO A 72 6.45 24.21 2.78
CA PRO A 72 6.67 22.98 2.05
C PRO A 72 6.55 23.19 0.54
N ILE A 73 7.33 22.43 -0.21
CA ILE A 73 7.34 22.47 -1.67
C ILE A 73 7.07 21.08 -2.26
N TYR A 74 6.58 21.07 -3.46
CA TYR A 74 6.55 19.87 -4.30
C TYR A 74 7.18 20.13 -5.65
N GLU A 75 7.80 19.12 -6.22
CA GLU A 75 8.43 19.19 -7.54
C GLU A 75 8.18 17.91 -8.32
N GLY A 76 8.12 18.04 -9.63
CA GLY A 76 7.94 16.90 -10.49
C GLY A 76 8.66 17.05 -11.82
N PHE A 77 9.04 15.89 -12.37
CA PHE A 77 9.69 15.75 -13.64
C PHE A 77 9.11 14.56 -14.39
N ASP A 78 8.69 14.77 -15.62
CA ASP A 78 8.18 13.73 -16.51
C ASP A 78 8.93 13.79 -17.84
N LEU A 79 9.44 12.65 -18.28
CA LEU A 79 10.02 12.47 -19.59
C LEU A 79 9.42 11.21 -20.23
N SER A 80 8.94 11.32 -21.44
CA SER A 80 8.55 10.16 -22.22
C SER A 80 8.97 10.30 -23.67
N HIS A 81 9.35 9.16 -24.26
CA HIS A 81 9.71 9.08 -25.68
C HIS A 81 9.08 7.84 -26.30
N SER A 82 8.63 7.98 -27.54
CA SER A 82 8.14 6.86 -28.33
C SER A 82 8.48 7.01 -29.79
N ARG A 83 8.89 5.91 -30.44
CA ARG A 83 9.30 5.89 -31.83
C ARG A 83 9.20 4.47 -32.41
N ARG A 84 8.91 4.38 -33.70
CA ARG A 84 9.16 3.17 -34.50
C ARG A 84 10.52 3.26 -35.15
N ILE A 85 11.34 2.20 -35.02
CA ILE A 85 12.67 2.05 -35.60
C ILE A 85 12.69 0.74 -36.39
N GLY A 86 12.58 0.83 -37.72
CA GLY A 86 12.42 -0.35 -38.55
C GLY A 86 11.18 -1.13 -38.12
N ASN A 87 11.36 -2.38 -37.74
CA ASN A 87 10.29 -3.27 -37.30
C ASN A 87 10.03 -3.22 -35.78
N PHE A 88 10.69 -2.32 -35.06
CA PHE A 88 10.53 -2.17 -33.61
C PHE A 88 9.72 -0.93 -33.25
N ASP A 89 8.68 -1.12 -32.45
CA ASP A 89 8.04 -0.05 -31.70
C ASP A 89 8.69 0.04 -30.32
N VAL A 90 9.25 1.19 -29.99
CA VAL A 90 9.94 1.46 -28.73
C VAL A 90 9.24 2.63 -28.04
N SER A 91 8.91 2.45 -26.77
CA SER A 91 8.45 3.55 -25.93
C SER A 91 9.01 3.41 -24.52
N GLY A 92 9.21 4.55 -23.85
CA GLY A 92 9.65 4.56 -22.47
C GLY A 92 9.39 5.91 -21.84
N GLY A 93 9.38 5.94 -20.51
CA GLY A 93 9.18 7.15 -19.74
C GLY A 93 9.70 7.02 -18.31
N ILE A 94 9.98 8.17 -17.74
CA ILE A 94 10.42 8.33 -16.34
C ILE A 94 9.53 9.41 -15.72
N ASN A 95 9.07 9.17 -14.51
CA ASN A 95 8.42 10.14 -13.65
C ASN A 95 9.16 10.23 -12.33
N LEU A 96 9.55 11.43 -11.95
CA LEU A 96 10.10 11.78 -10.64
C LEU A 96 9.13 12.75 -9.99
N PHE A 97 8.78 12.49 -8.75
CA PHE A 97 7.91 13.36 -7.97
C PHE A 97 8.39 13.39 -6.53
N THR A 98 8.49 14.58 -5.95
CA THR A 98 8.81 14.77 -4.54
C THR A 98 7.90 15.84 -3.99
N ASP A 99 7.27 15.55 -2.88
CA ASP A 99 6.34 16.42 -2.16
C ASP A 99 6.68 16.35 -0.67
N GLU A 100 6.98 17.49 -0.05
CA GLU A 100 7.19 17.54 1.39
C GLU A 100 5.89 17.42 2.17
N GLY A 101 4.75 17.69 1.52
CA GLY A 101 3.43 17.71 2.12
C GLY A 101 3.19 18.91 3.03
N TYR A 102 1.99 19.41 3.06
CA TYR A 102 1.60 20.51 3.95
C TYR A 102 1.22 20.05 5.36
N ARG A 103 1.11 18.75 5.57
CA ARG A 103 0.86 18.10 6.86
C ARG A 103 2.05 17.25 7.24
N GLN A 104 2.28 17.08 8.54
CA GLN A 104 3.21 16.08 9.03
C GLN A 104 2.79 14.71 8.49
N GLN A 105 3.72 13.88 7.99
CA GLN A 105 3.41 12.61 7.32
C GLN A 105 2.57 12.74 6.03
N GLY A 106 2.50 13.93 5.44
CA GLY A 106 1.86 14.13 4.12
C GLY A 106 2.83 14.04 2.95
N TYR A 107 4.06 13.63 3.19
CA TYR A 107 5.12 13.60 2.17
C TYR A 107 4.94 12.46 1.15
N ASN A 108 5.49 12.68 -0.05
CA ASN A 108 5.57 11.67 -1.09
C ASN A 108 6.87 11.80 -1.88
N LYS A 109 7.56 10.69 -2.13
CA LYS A 109 8.70 10.60 -3.03
C LYS A 109 8.53 9.42 -3.95
N ARG A 110 8.36 9.69 -5.24
CA ARG A 110 8.07 8.67 -6.23
C ARG A 110 9.07 8.71 -7.37
N PHE A 111 9.59 7.54 -7.67
CA PHE A 111 10.30 7.24 -8.91
C PHE A 111 9.52 6.18 -9.67
N ARG A 112 9.14 6.47 -10.89
CA ARG A 112 8.53 5.50 -11.79
C ARG A 112 9.25 5.49 -13.13
N MET A 113 9.51 4.32 -13.64
CA MET A 113 10.09 4.10 -14.96
C MET A 113 9.34 2.97 -15.64
N GLY A 114 8.96 3.20 -16.90
CA GLY A 114 8.29 2.16 -17.67
C GLY A 114 8.67 2.23 -19.14
N GLY A 115 8.49 1.11 -19.82
CA GLY A 115 8.78 1.03 -21.24
C GLY A 115 8.11 -0.14 -21.92
N SER A 116 8.08 -0.11 -23.24
CA SER A 116 7.61 -1.21 -24.06
C SER A 116 8.48 -1.37 -25.30
N LEU A 117 8.68 -2.63 -25.67
CA LEU A 117 9.32 -3.02 -26.92
C LEU A 117 8.39 -4.00 -27.66
N THR A 118 8.04 -3.66 -28.90
CA THR A 118 7.26 -4.56 -29.78
C THR A 118 7.99 -4.76 -31.07
N TYR A 119 8.21 -6.00 -31.46
CA TYR A 119 8.72 -6.37 -32.76
C TYR A 119 7.56 -6.77 -33.69
N HIS A 120 7.59 -6.28 -34.91
CA HIS A 120 6.66 -6.62 -35.97
C HIS A 120 7.39 -7.49 -37.01
N GLN A 121 6.96 -8.74 -37.13
CA GLN A 121 7.55 -9.66 -38.09
C GLN A 121 7.23 -9.18 -39.51
N PRO A 122 8.26 -8.90 -40.35
CA PRO A 122 8.05 -8.55 -41.75
C PRO A 122 7.69 -9.76 -42.61
N ASP A 123 7.31 -9.51 -43.84
CA ASP A 123 7.21 -10.51 -44.96
C ASP A 123 6.23 -11.67 -44.68
N MET A 124 5.15 -11.42 -43.94
CA MET A 124 4.12 -12.40 -43.65
C MET A 124 2.88 -12.32 -44.56
N GLY A 125 2.95 -11.57 -45.67
CA GLY A 125 1.82 -11.31 -46.53
C GLY A 125 0.73 -10.53 -45.80
N MET A 126 -0.53 -10.98 -45.81
CA MET A 126 -1.63 -10.37 -45.06
C MET A 126 -1.62 -10.75 -43.57
N LYS A 127 -0.82 -11.72 -43.16
CA LYS A 127 -0.72 -12.17 -41.78
C LYS A 127 0.12 -11.18 -40.95
N LEU A 128 -0.25 -11.02 -39.70
CA LEU A 128 0.45 -10.14 -38.75
C LEU A 128 0.94 -10.93 -37.56
N LEU A 129 2.22 -10.86 -37.29
CA LEU A 129 2.83 -11.39 -36.07
C LEU A 129 3.57 -10.25 -35.39
N ASN A 130 3.19 -9.96 -34.15
CA ASN A 130 3.96 -9.07 -33.30
C ASN A 130 4.12 -9.67 -31.90
N TYR A 131 5.27 -9.43 -31.34
CA TYR A 131 5.59 -9.88 -29.99
C TYR A 131 6.53 -8.90 -29.31
N GLY A 132 6.54 -8.93 -28.01
CA GLY A 132 7.30 -7.98 -27.22
C GLY A 132 7.01 -8.09 -25.74
N PHE A 133 7.37 -7.06 -25.03
CA PHE A 133 7.09 -6.95 -23.61
C PHE A 133 6.88 -5.50 -23.18
N ASN A 134 6.17 -5.34 -22.08
CA ASN A 134 6.12 -4.10 -21.31
C ASN A 134 6.82 -4.31 -19.98
N VAL A 135 7.48 -3.29 -19.46
CA VAL A 135 8.08 -3.27 -18.13
C VAL A 135 7.64 -2.02 -17.40
N ASP A 136 7.48 -2.13 -16.11
CA ASP A 136 7.24 -0.97 -15.24
C ASP A 136 7.90 -1.22 -13.88
N PHE A 137 8.52 -0.20 -13.36
CA PHE A 137 9.11 -0.16 -12.03
C PHE A 137 8.61 1.08 -11.31
N LEU A 138 8.13 0.89 -10.09
CA LEU A 138 7.70 1.93 -9.18
C LEU A 138 8.46 1.79 -7.87
N SER A 139 9.07 2.87 -7.40
CA SER A 139 9.52 3.04 -6.03
C SER A 139 8.83 4.28 -5.47
N ASN A 140 8.05 4.10 -4.42
CA ASN A 140 7.24 5.14 -3.83
C ASN A 140 7.38 5.12 -2.31
N GLN A 141 7.85 6.23 -1.75
CA GLN A 141 7.96 6.44 -0.32
C GLN A 141 6.98 7.55 0.06
N TYR A 142 6.06 7.28 0.97
CA TYR A 142 5.05 8.26 1.36
C TYR A 142 4.63 8.10 2.81
N GLY A 143 4.15 9.18 3.39
CA GLY A 143 3.54 9.17 4.70
C GLY A 143 2.03 8.93 4.59
N ASP A 144 1.49 8.22 5.54
CA ASP A 144 0.08 7.85 5.58
C ASP A 144 -0.65 8.74 6.60
N PHE A 145 -1.19 9.86 6.12
CA PHE A 145 -1.99 10.78 6.93
C PHE A 145 -3.48 10.43 6.80
N PHE A 146 -3.99 9.62 7.70
CA PHE A 146 -5.38 9.17 7.64
C PHE A 146 -6.33 10.02 8.53
N ILE A 147 -5.94 10.31 9.79
CA ILE A 147 -6.71 11.08 10.74
C ILE A 147 -5.78 12.07 11.43
N TRP A 148 -6.26 13.29 11.67
CA TRP A 148 -5.55 14.30 12.47
C TRP A 148 -5.55 13.94 13.97
N ARG A 149 -4.59 14.48 14.69
CA ARG A 149 -4.37 14.23 16.12
C ARG A 149 -5.50 14.77 16.99
N SER A 150 -5.92 16.00 16.73
CA SER A 150 -7.02 16.66 17.43
C SER A 150 -7.60 17.79 16.57
N PRO A 151 -8.77 18.34 16.94
CA PRO A 151 -9.34 19.51 16.24
C PRO A 151 -8.42 20.74 16.24
N THR A 152 -7.52 20.85 17.21
CA THR A 152 -6.55 21.95 17.33
C THR A 152 -5.16 21.62 16.72
N GLU A 153 -4.93 20.37 16.34
CA GLU A 153 -3.66 19.89 15.74
C GLU A 153 -3.89 19.18 14.41
N VAL A 154 -4.60 19.83 13.51
CA VAL A 154 -5.04 19.23 12.23
C VAL A 154 -3.92 18.99 11.24
N TYR A 155 -2.74 19.56 11.44
CA TYR A 155 -1.56 19.30 10.61
C TYR A 155 -0.73 18.11 11.10
N LYS A 156 -1.02 17.58 12.28
CA LYS A 156 -0.34 16.42 12.84
C LYS A 156 -1.21 15.16 12.71
N PRO A 157 -0.65 13.99 12.34
CA PRO A 157 -1.39 12.74 12.30
C PRO A 157 -1.75 12.28 13.71
N SER A 158 -2.81 11.49 13.81
CA SER A 158 -3.07 10.69 15.00
C SER A 158 -1.90 9.74 15.25
N PRO A 159 -1.48 9.53 16.49
CA PRO A 159 -0.41 8.57 16.82
C PRO A 159 -0.67 7.17 16.30
N PHE A 160 -1.93 6.74 16.20
CA PHE A 160 -2.34 5.45 15.67
C PHE A 160 -2.12 5.30 14.16
N THR A 161 -2.10 6.39 13.43
CA THR A 161 -1.99 6.41 11.98
C THR A 161 -0.71 7.10 11.50
N ASN A 162 0.24 7.32 12.40
CA ASN A 162 1.52 7.92 12.07
C ASN A 162 2.45 6.86 11.48
N MET A 163 2.28 6.57 10.20
CA MET A 163 3.04 5.55 9.49
C MET A 163 3.63 6.10 8.21
N GLY A 164 4.81 5.62 7.86
CA GLY A 164 5.39 5.76 6.53
C GLY A 164 5.26 4.45 5.75
N ARG A 165 5.24 4.55 4.43
CA ARG A 165 5.25 3.40 3.53
C ARG A 165 6.34 3.54 2.49
N GLU A 166 6.98 2.41 2.18
CA GLU A 166 7.92 2.28 1.08
C GLU A 166 7.43 1.15 0.18
N GLU A 167 6.88 1.49 -0.95
CA GLU A 167 6.33 0.58 -1.93
C GLU A 167 7.31 0.43 -3.10
N ASN A 168 7.70 -0.79 -3.42
CA ASN A 168 8.52 -1.12 -4.57
C ASN A 168 7.81 -2.17 -5.42
N ASN A 169 7.42 -1.79 -6.63
CA ASN A 169 6.71 -2.65 -7.57
C ASN A 169 7.52 -2.81 -8.85
N PHE A 170 7.55 -4.02 -9.36
CA PHE A 170 8.13 -4.34 -10.65
C PHE A 170 7.22 -5.30 -11.41
N HIS A 171 6.99 -5.05 -12.68
CA HIS A 171 6.39 -6.06 -13.54
C HIS A 171 6.98 -6.09 -14.94
N ILE A 172 6.89 -7.25 -15.54
CA ILE A 172 7.17 -7.49 -16.95
C ILE A 172 6.02 -8.28 -17.55
N ASP A 173 5.48 -7.77 -18.66
CA ASP A 173 4.34 -8.33 -19.38
C ASP A 173 4.74 -8.72 -20.80
N PRO A 174 5.25 -9.95 -21.04
CA PRO A 174 5.51 -10.45 -22.38
C PRO A 174 4.20 -10.74 -23.11
N PHE A 175 4.19 -10.56 -24.41
CA PHE A 175 3.03 -10.87 -25.24
C PHE A 175 3.42 -11.35 -26.65
N ILE A 176 2.53 -12.14 -27.25
CA ILE A 176 2.55 -12.54 -28.65
C ILE A 176 1.15 -12.35 -29.21
N ASN A 177 1.04 -11.69 -30.36
CA ASN A 177 -0.21 -11.56 -31.09
C ASN A 177 0.01 -12.02 -32.52
N TYR A 178 -0.76 -12.99 -32.97
CA TYR A 178 -0.83 -13.45 -34.32
C TYR A 178 -2.23 -13.24 -34.89
N VAL A 179 -2.33 -12.66 -36.06
CA VAL A 179 -3.58 -12.43 -36.77
C VAL A 179 -3.44 -12.93 -38.19
N ASN A 180 -4.37 -13.79 -38.61
CA ASN A 180 -4.50 -14.23 -39.99
C ASN A 180 -5.84 -13.77 -40.57
N PRO A 181 -5.86 -12.65 -41.33
CA PRO A 181 -7.08 -12.13 -41.93
C PRO A 181 -7.69 -13.06 -42.98
N GLU A 182 -6.86 -13.86 -43.70
CA GLU A 182 -7.31 -14.76 -44.75
C GLU A 182 -8.31 -15.79 -44.27
N ASN A 183 -8.12 -16.27 -43.06
CA ASN A 183 -9.03 -17.23 -42.46
C ASN A 183 -9.79 -16.69 -41.24
N GLY A 184 -9.65 -15.39 -40.94
CA GLY A 184 -10.34 -14.73 -39.84
C GLY A 184 -9.93 -15.21 -38.45
N THR A 185 -8.69 -15.75 -38.27
CA THR A 185 -8.23 -16.22 -36.96
C THR A 185 -7.25 -15.26 -36.30
N SER A 186 -7.28 -15.21 -34.98
CA SER A 186 -6.23 -14.56 -34.20
C SER A 186 -5.91 -15.35 -32.92
N HIS A 187 -4.64 -15.28 -32.54
CA HIS A 187 -4.11 -15.86 -31.33
C HIS A 187 -3.43 -14.78 -30.52
N LYS A 188 -3.67 -14.77 -29.24
CA LYS A 188 -3.05 -13.85 -28.30
C LYS A 188 -2.57 -14.60 -27.07
N ILE A 189 -1.30 -14.43 -26.76
CA ILE A 189 -0.69 -14.93 -25.54
C ILE A 189 -0.20 -13.71 -24.76
N LYS A 190 -0.47 -13.68 -23.48
CA LYS A 190 0.06 -12.69 -22.55
C LYS A 190 0.58 -13.38 -21.31
N GLY A 191 1.73 -12.95 -20.85
CA GLY A 191 2.26 -13.30 -19.55
C GLY A 191 2.33 -12.07 -18.66
N ARG A 192 2.43 -12.27 -17.36
CA ARG A 192 2.84 -11.27 -16.38
C ARG A 192 3.69 -11.93 -15.32
N PHE A 193 4.78 -11.31 -15.02
CA PHE A 193 5.48 -11.45 -13.74
C PHE A 193 5.35 -10.14 -13.00
N TYR A 194 4.81 -10.17 -11.81
CA TYR A 194 4.67 -9.01 -10.93
C TYR A 194 5.29 -9.31 -9.58
N TYR A 195 6.06 -8.38 -9.07
CA TYR A 195 6.64 -8.39 -7.74
C TYR A 195 6.30 -7.09 -7.03
N SER A 196 5.87 -7.17 -5.78
CA SER A 196 5.63 -6.05 -4.89
C SER A 196 6.31 -6.30 -3.55
N ALA A 197 6.92 -5.27 -3.01
CA ALA A 197 7.36 -5.21 -1.62
C ALA A 197 6.85 -3.91 -1.01
N ASP A 198 6.04 -4.03 0.03
CA ASP A 198 5.46 -2.91 0.77
C ASP A 198 6.01 -2.94 2.21
N ASN A 199 6.83 -1.95 2.54
CA ASN A 199 7.40 -1.76 3.86
C ASN A 199 6.57 -0.73 4.61
N ILE A 200 5.94 -1.13 5.68
CA ILE A 200 5.29 -0.22 6.63
C ILE A 200 6.32 0.17 7.67
N VAL A 201 6.67 1.45 7.68
CA VAL A 201 7.64 2.02 8.63
C VAL A 201 6.87 2.84 9.65
N ARG A 202 6.86 2.37 10.87
CA ARG A 202 6.34 3.17 11.98
C ARG A 202 7.47 4.06 12.49
N PRO A 203 7.28 5.40 12.46
CA PRO A 203 8.29 6.28 13.04
C PRO A 203 8.42 5.97 14.53
N THR A 204 9.64 5.81 14.99
CA THR A 204 9.90 5.85 16.43
C THR A 204 9.52 7.24 16.91
N GLN A 205 8.46 7.36 17.66
CA GLN A 205 8.21 8.59 18.37
C GLN A 205 9.40 8.78 19.32
N GLY A 206 10.12 9.88 19.13
CA GLY A 206 11.29 10.19 19.96
C GLY A 206 10.90 10.72 21.36
N THR A 207 9.66 10.49 21.77
CA THR A 207 9.14 10.82 23.07
C THR A 207 9.44 9.64 24.00
N SER A 208 10.27 9.83 24.97
CA SER A 208 10.51 8.78 25.99
C SER A 208 9.20 8.56 26.76
N ILE A 209 9.00 7.37 27.29
CA ILE A 209 7.84 7.11 28.16
C ILE A 209 7.79 8.11 29.33
N THR A 210 8.95 8.54 29.80
CA THR A 210 9.07 9.54 30.87
C THR A 210 8.57 10.93 30.43
N ASP A 211 8.77 11.31 29.17
CA ASP A 211 8.24 12.55 28.61
C ASP A 211 6.72 12.47 28.44
N ILE A 212 6.20 11.33 27.98
CA ILE A 212 4.77 11.08 27.87
C ILE A 212 4.11 11.21 29.26
N LEU A 213 4.65 10.49 30.24
CA LEU A 213 4.13 10.50 31.61
C LEU A 213 4.25 11.90 32.25
N GLY A 214 5.32 12.64 31.98
CA GLY A 214 5.49 14.02 32.44
C GLY A 214 4.46 14.96 31.85
N ASN A 215 4.17 14.85 30.56
CA ASN A 215 3.14 15.63 29.88
C ASN A 215 1.73 15.31 30.40
N MET A 216 1.49 14.07 30.83
CA MET A 216 0.23 13.66 31.46
C MET A 216 0.08 14.15 32.90
N GLY A 217 1.03 14.92 33.40
CA GLY A 217 0.99 15.50 34.77
C GLY A 217 1.41 14.53 35.86
N THR A 218 2.11 13.46 35.54
CA THR A 218 2.67 12.53 36.52
C THR A 218 3.76 13.23 37.32
N ASP A 219 3.72 13.09 38.60
CA ASP A 219 4.73 13.69 39.47
C ASP A 219 6.11 13.05 39.27
N ALA A 220 7.16 13.86 39.46
CA ALA A 220 8.53 13.45 39.21
C ALA A 220 8.97 12.22 40.06
N LYS A 221 8.38 12.03 41.24
CA LYS A 221 8.69 10.88 42.12
C LYS A 221 8.09 9.61 41.54
N THR A 222 6.87 9.65 41.07
CA THR A 222 6.23 8.51 40.38
C THR A 222 7.00 8.13 39.11
N ILE A 223 7.43 9.11 38.29
CA ILE A 223 8.28 8.87 37.11
C ILE A 223 9.61 8.22 37.54
N GLN A 224 10.24 8.73 38.59
CA GLN A 224 11.49 8.20 39.10
C GLN A 224 11.34 6.77 39.64
N ASN A 225 10.25 6.46 40.35
CA ASN A 225 9.92 5.14 40.85
C ASN A 225 9.74 4.16 39.68
N ILE A 226 8.96 4.53 38.67
CA ILE A 226 8.77 3.73 37.44
C ILE A 226 10.10 3.50 36.73
N ALA A 227 10.92 4.52 36.57
CA ALA A 227 12.26 4.41 35.99
C ALA A 227 13.20 3.54 36.82
N GLY A 228 13.00 3.51 38.15
CA GLY A 228 13.71 2.66 39.08
C GLY A 228 13.18 1.23 39.21
N GLY A 229 12.11 0.88 38.50
CA GLY A 229 11.50 -0.46 38.52
C GLY A 229 10.39 -0.65 39.53
N ASP A 230 9.92 0.41 40.19
CA ASP A 230 8.74 0.38 41.08
C ASP A 230 7.47 0.80 40.27
N TYR A 231 6.70 -0.20 39.89
CA TYR A 231 5.47 -0.06 39.08
C TYR A 231 4.20 -0.09 39.91
N SER A 232 4.29 0.01 41.21
CA SER A 232 3.14 -0.08 42.14
C SER A 232 2.04 0.93 41.83
N SER A 233 2.42 2.13 41.37
CA SER A 233 1.48 3.19 40.95
C SER A 233 0.71 2.88 39.68
N LEU A 234 1.24 2.04 38.77
CA LEU A 234 0.59 1.63 37.52
C LEU A 234 -0.30 0.40 37.69
N TYR A 235 -0.16 -0.30 38.81
CA TYR A 235 -0.85 -1.56 39.06
C TYR A 235 -2.37 -1.50 38.93
N PRO A 236 -3.09 -0.50 39.47
CA PRO A 236 -4.54 -0.41 39.32
C PRO A 236 -4.99 -0.27 37.86
N ALA A 237 -4.23 0.49 37.05
CA ALA A 237 -4.52 0.67 35.65
C ALA A 237 -4.31 -0.63 34.85
N LEU A 238 -3.21 -1.35 35.13
CA LEU A 238 -2.91 -2.63 34.49
C LEU A 238 -3.93 -3.72 34.83
N VAL A 239 -4.40 -3.77 36.07
CA VAL A 239 -5.49 -4.67 36.51
C VAL A 239 -6.79 -4.34 35.79
N GLY A 240 -7.14 -3.04 35.63
CA GLY A 240 -8.31 -2.60 34.89
C GLY A 240 -8.29 -3.03 33.44
N ILE A 241 -7.14 -2.92 32.76
CA ILE A 241 -6.94 -3.38 31.39
C ILE A 241 -7.11 -4.91 31.30
N GLY A 242 -6.43 -5.66 32.18
CA GLY A 242 -6.46 -7.11 32.18
C GLY A 242 -7.88 -7.67 32.39
N SER A 243 -8.61 -7.13 33.36
CA SER A 243 -9.98 -7.58 33.66
C SER A 243 -10.98 -7.31 32.52
N GLY A 244 -10.89 -6.15 31.87
CA GLY A 244 -11.72 -5.83 30.73
C GLY A 244 -11.45 -6.71 29.50
N LEU A 245 -10.19 -6.99 29.21
CA LEU A 245 -9.79 -7.87 28.11
C LEU A 245 -10.21 -9.33 28.33
N VAL A 246 -10.05 -9.85 29.56
CA VAL A 246 -10.45 -11.22 29.90
C VAL A 246 -11.97 -11.41 29.81
N ASN A 247 -12.74 -10.39 30.18
CA ASN A 247 -14.20 -10.42 30.10
C ASN A 247 -14.75 -10.17 28.68
N GLY A 248 -13.89 -9.89 27.70
CA GLY A 248 -14.27 -9.66 26.32
C GLY A 248 -15.07 -8.36 26.10
N ASN A 249 -15.09 -7.47 27.08
CA ASN A 249 -15.78 -6.20 27.02
C ASN A 249 -14.75 -5.06 26.87
N LEU A 250 -14.53 -4.64 25.62
CA LEU A 250 -13.57 -3.59 25.30
C LEU A 250 -13.97 -2.23 25.91
N GLU A 251 -15.27 -1.96 26.04
CA GLU A 251 -15.77 -0.73 26.61
C GLU A 251 -15.48 -0.67 28.12
N ASP A 252 -15.70 -1.75 28.86
CA ASP A 252 -15.35 -1.85 30.26
C ASP A 252 -13.84 -1.79 30.49
N ALA A 253 -13.05 -2.42 29.60
CA ALA A 253 -11.60 -2.33 29.62
C ALA A 253 -11.15 -0.88 29.45
N MET A 254 -11.67 -0.17 28.47
CA MET A 254 -11.33 1.23 28.22
C MET A 254 -11.80 2.15 29.36
N ASN A 255 -13.01 1.97 29.87
CA ASN A 255 -13.53 2.76 30.98
C ASN A 255 -12.72 2.51 32.28
N GLY A 256 -12.33 1.30 32.55
CA GLY A 256 -11.44 0.94 33.66
C GLY A 256 -10.05 1.58 33.53
N VAL A 257 -9.50 1.58 32.31
CA VAL A 257 -8.26 2.27 31.97
C VAL A 257 -8.37 3.77 32.21
N PHE A 258 -9.38 4.43 31.61
CA PHE A 258 -9.54 5.88 31.73
C PHE A 258 -9.80 6.32 33.17
N THR A 259 -10.59 5.57 33.94
CA THR A 259 -10.84 5.89 35.36
C THR A 259 -9.60 5.71 36.21
N SER A 260 -8.88 4.60 36.03
CA SER A 260 -7.67 4.32 36.81
C SER A 260 -6.49 5.21 36.41
N LEU A 261 -6.34 5.48 35.11
CA LEU A 261 -5.30 6.37 34.60
C LEU A 261 -5.60 7.83 34.93
N GLY A 262 -6.87 8.28 34.94
CA GLY A 262 -7.25 9.64 35.35
C GLY A 262 -6.85 9.97 36.78
N ASN A 263 -6.80 8.98 37.67
CA ASN A 263 -6.30 9.16 39.04
C ASN A 263 -4.79 9.29 39.12
N ILE A 264 -4.07 8.62 38.20
CA ILE A 264 -2.60 8.63 38.14
C ILE A 264 -2.12 9.83 37.31
N PHE A 265 -2.86 10.21 36.29
CA PHE A 265 -2.53 11.24 35.33
C PHE A 265 -3.60 12.33 35.24
N PRO A 266 -3.74 13.16 36.25
CA PRO A 266 -4.87 14.11 36.39
C PRO A 266 -4.92 15.16 35.28
N ASN A 267 -3.84 15.41 34.58
CA ASN A 267 -3.75 16.40 33.50
C ASN A 267 -3.72 15.78 32.12
N ALA A 268 -3.89 14.45 32.02
CA ALA A 268 -3.81 13.75 30.74
C ALA A 268 -4.97 14.15 29.82
N THR A 269 -4.63 14.49 28.61
CA THR A 269 -5.57 14.71 27.52
C THR A 269 -5.83 13.41 26.78
N THR A 270 -6.89 13.37 25.95
CA THR A 270 -7.14 12.23 25.06
C THR A 270 -5.94 11.96 24.14
N ALA A 271 -5.21 13.01 23.73
CA ALA A 271 -4.03 12.89 22.90
C ALA A 271 -2.90 12.14 23.64
N ASP A 272 -2.68 12.43 24.92
CA ASP A 272 -1.64 11.78 25.73
C ASP A 272 -1.95 10.29 25.93
N TYR A 273 -3.22 9.93 26.15
CA TYR A 273 -3.62 8.52 26.19
C TYR A 273 -3.42 7.83 24.84
N CYS A 274 -3.69 8.50 23.73
CA CYS A 274 -3.43 7.99 22.40
C CYS A 274 -1.91 7.75 22.17
N ASP A 275 -1.06 8.68 22.63
CA ASP A 275 0.39 8.53 22.54
C ASP A 275 0.88 7.32 23.38
N LEU A 276 0.34 7.16 24.59
CA LEU A 276 0.69 6.01 25.45
C LEU A 276 0.23 4.69 24.84
N ILE A 277 -0.98 4.61 24.29
CA ILE A 277 -1.48 3.38 23.67
C ILE A 277 -0.69 3.08 22.38
N SER A 278 -0.40 4.07 21.56
CA SER A 278 0.43 3.89 20.36
C SER A 278 1.80 3.36 20.73
N TRP A 279 2.40 3.93 21.75
CA TRP A 279 3.67 3.50 22.27
C TRP A 279 3.64 2.02 22.76
N VAL A 280 2.58 1.62 23.49
CA VAL A 280 2.37 0.24 23.95
C VAL A 280 2.20 -0.70 22.75
N MET A 281 1.44 -0.30 21.72
CA MET A 281 1.26 -1.10 20.51
C MET A 281 2.57 -1.29 19.73
N ASP A 282 3.42 -0.27 19.69
CA ASP A 282 4.70 -0.32 18.99
C ASP A 282 5.75 -1.19 19.69
N ASN A 283 5.69 -1.25 21.01
CA ASN A 283 6.64 -2.01 21.83
C ASN A 283 6.13 -3.42 22.24
N GLY A 284 4.88 -3.73 21.89
CA GLY A 284 4.23 -5.01 22.17
C GLY A 284 3.67 -5.07 23.58
N VAL A 285 2.75 -6.00 23.81
CA VAL A 285 2.15 -6.28 25.11
C VAL A 285 2.67 -7.65 25.58
N PRO A 286 2.99 -7.84 26.87
CA PRO A 286 3.38 -9.16 27.39
C PRO A 286 2.30 -10.21 27.09
N GLY A 287 2.72 -11.41 26.67
CA GLY A 287 1.83 -12.44 26.12
C GLY A 287 0.83 -13.04 27.11
N ASP A 288 0.97 -12.83 28.41
CA ASP A 288 0.04 -13.35 29.43
C ASP A 288 -0.51 -12.24 30.33
N LEU A 289 -1.56 -11.60 29.86
CA LEU A 289 -2.32 -10.61 30.66
C LEU A 289 -3.35 -11.28 31.59
N GLY A 290 -3.61 -12.59 31.47
CA GLY A 290 -4.59 -13.29 32.28
C GLY A 290 -4.26 -13.28 33.78
N GLY A 291 -2.98 -13.24 34.14
CA GLY A 291 -2.52 -13.09 35.50
C GLY A 291 -2.88 -11.75 36.18
N LEU A 292 -2.98 -10.67 35.38
CA LEU A 292 -3.36 -9.34 35.87
C LEU A 292 -4.79 -9.30 36.40
N ALA A 293 -5.72 -10.03 35.79
CA ALA A 293 -7.11 -10.13 36.24
C ALA A 293 -7.22 -10.76 37.64
N ASN A 294 -6.25 -11.57 38.03
CA ASN A 294 -6.15 -12.22 39.35
C ASN A 294 -5.26 -11.47 40.33
N GLY A 295 -4.79 -10.28 40.00
CA GLY A 295 -3.91 -9.50 40.84
C GLY A 295 -2.45 -10.00 40.91
N GLN A 296 -2.05 -10.82 39.94
CA GLN A 296 -0.66 -11.32 39.81
C GLN A 296 0.04 -10.58 38.67
N LEU A 297 1.22 -9.99 38.97
CA LEU A 297 2.09 -9.43 37.96
C LEU A 297 2.76 -10.56 37.17
N PRO A 298 2.59 -10.61 35.82
CA PRO A 298 3.33 -11.54 34.98
C PRO A 298 4.85 -11.37 35.19
N SER A 299 5.58 -12.46 35.24
CA SER A 299 7.05 -12.46 35.42
C SER A 299 7.80 -11.73 34.29
N ASP A 300 7.20 -11.64 33.16
CA ASP A 300 7.70 -11.00 31.94
C ASP A 300 7.32 -9.52 31.83
N LEU A 301 6.41 -9.02 32.67
CA LEU A 301 6.05 -7.61 32.71
C LEU A 301 7.25 -6.73 33.13
N ILE A 302 8.02 -7.17 34.11
CA ILE A 302 9.19 -6.41 34.60
C ILE A 302 10.29 -6.28 33.54
N PRO A 303 10.74 -7.35 32.85
CA PRO A 303 11.63 -7.23 31.70
C PRO A 303 11.05 -6.40 30.56
N TRP A 304 9.75 -6.51 30.34
CA TRP A 304 9.06 -5.75 29.29
C TRP A 304 9.08 -4.24 29.60
N VAL A 305 8.66 -3.81 30.80
CA VAL A 305 8.71 -2.40 31.21
C VAL A 305 10.15 -1.90 31.26
N SER A 306 11.11 -2.69 31.75
CA SER A 306 12.53 -2.34 31.70
C SER A 306 13.07 -2.17 30.28
N GLY A 307 12.60 -3.02 29.34
CA GLY A 307 12.93 -2.90 27.93
C GLY A 307 12.34 -1.64 27.26
N ILE A 308 11.22 -1.19 27.76
CA ILE A 308 10.50 0.02 27.39
C ILE A 308 11.28 1.28 27.82
N LEU A 309 11.72 1.32 29.06
CA LEU A 309 12.46 2.43 29.64
C LEU A 309 13.92 2.50 29.15
N ASN A 310 14.38 1.49 28.39
CA ASN A 310 15.72 1.46 27.84
C ASN A 310 15.78 2.13 26.46
N PRO A 311 16.39 3.32 26.33
CA PRO A 311 16.41 4.11 25.10
C PRO A 311 17.14 3.45 23.92
N THR A 312 17.81 2.30 24.13
CA THR A 312 18.52 1.60 23.04
C THR A 312 17.62 0.77 22.14
N ARG A 313 16.32 0.64 22.42
CA ARG A 313 15.36 -0.16 21.65
C ARG A 313 14.52 0.59 20.63
N ASN A 314 14.82 1.85 20.39
CA ASN A 314 14.06 2.68 19.43
C ASN A 314 14.44 2.43 17.95
N THR A 315 14.49 1.18 17.51
CA THR A 315 14.54 0.89 16.08
C THR A 315 13.12 0.91 15.51
N PRO A 316 12.87 1.62 14.38
CA PRO A 316 11.59 1.59 13.73
C PRO A 316 11.18 0.15 13.41
N LYS A 317 10.00 -0.24 13.83
CA LYS A 317 9.50 -1.57 13.51
C LYS A 317 9.05 -1.55 12.06
N THR A 318 9.85 -2.11 11.18
CA THR A 318 9.51 -2.25 9.76
C THR A 318 8.82 -3.58 9.54
N GLN A 319 7.63 -3.53 8.97
CA GLN A 319 6.89 -4.70 8.51
C GLN A 319 6.94 -4.73 6.99
N THR A 320 7.38 -5.83 6.43
CA THR A 320 7.52 -5.98 4.97
C THR A 320 6.56 -7.05 4.47
N ASP A 321 5.60 -6.64 3.67
CA ASP A 321 4.75 -7.53 2.89
C ASP A 321 5.32 -7.71 1.50
N LYS A 322 5.39 -8.94 1.00
CA LYS A 322 5.89 -9.25 -0.34
C LYS A 322 4.86 -10.03 -1.13
N SER A 323 4.64 -9.64 -2.35
CA SER A 323 3.77 -10.35 -3.28
C SER A 323 4.49 -10.69 -4.57
N THR A 324 4.28 -11.90 -5.06
CA THR A 324 4.75 -12.34 -6.37
C THR A 324 3.56 -12.94 -7.12
N ASN A 325 3.31 -12.47 -8.33
CA ASN A 325 2.23 -12.96 -9.19
C ASN A 325 2.79 -13.40 -10.54
N TYR A 326 2.43 -14.60 -10.95
CA TYR A 326 2.66 -15.14 -12.28
C TYR A 326 1.32 -15.33 -12.96
N TYR A 327 1.14 -14.73 -14.13
CA TYR A 327 -0.09 -14.80 -14.91
C TYR A 327 0.23 -15.20 -16.35
N LEU A 328 -0.59 -16.10 -16.89
CA LEU A 328 -0.56 -16.51 -18.29
C LEU A 328 -1.99 -16.50 -18.84
N ASP A 329 -2.18 -15.88 -19.99
CA ASP A 329 -3.47 -15.78 -20.69
C ASP A 329 -3.27 -16.17 -22.15
N TYR A 330 -4.06 -17.14 -22.61
CA TYR A 330 -4.17 -17.48 -24.01
C TYR A 330 -5.59 -17.24 -24.50
N GLN A 331 -5.71 -16.55 -25.62
CA GLN A 331 -6.98 -16.27 -26.28
C GLN A 331 -6.90 -16.60 -27.75
N PHE A 332 -7.85 -17.38 -28.24
CA PHE A 332 -8.11 -17.65 -29.66
C PHE A 332 -9.42 -16.96 -30.07
N ASN A 333 -9.38 -16.34 -31.25
CA ASN A 333 -10.59 -15.81 -31.88
C ASN A 333 -10.69 -16.32 -33.30
N LYS A 334 -11.92 -16.65 -33.71
CA LYS A 334 -12.27 -16.97 -35.10
C LYS A 334 -13.49 -16.14 -35.49
N LYS A 335 -13.35 -15.40 -36.55
CA LYS A 335 -14.44 -14.62 -37.16
C LYS A 335 -14.74 -15.18 -38.53
N TRP A 336 -16.03 -15.31 -38.86
CA TRP A 336 -16.53 -15.74 -40.15
C TRP A 336 -17.21 -14.59 -40.87
N ASP A 337 -17.31 -14.67 -42.21
CA ASP A 337 -17.99 -13.68 -43.04
C ASP A 337 -19.49 -13.60 -42.73
N SER A 338 -20.07 -14.65 -42.19
CA SER A 338 -21.47 -14.69 -41.72
C SER A 338 -21.76 -13.77 -40.53
N GLY A 339 -20.74 -13.09 -39.99
CA GLY A 339 -20.86 -12.27 -38.79
C GLY A 339 -20.78 -13.06 -37.49
N ALA A 340 -20.59 -14.39 -37.59
CA ALA A 340 -20.30 -15.23 -36.42
C ALA A 340 -18.87 -15.02 -35.91
N GLN A 341 -18.69 -15.08 -34.62
CA GLN A 341 -17.38 -15.04 -33.98
C GLN A 341 -17.33 -15.98 -32.79
N ILE A 342 -16.22 -16.70 -32.64
CA ILE A 342 -15.90 -17.46 -31.45
C ILE A 342 -14.68 -16.81 -30.78
N THR A 343 -14.77 -16.68 -29.46
CA THR A 343 -13.64 -16.37 -28.59
C THR A 343 -13.50 -17.45 -27.53
N THR A 344 -12.34 -18.08 -27.47
CA THR A 344 -12.06 -19.10 -26.45
C THR A 344 -10.65 -18.91 -25.90
N GLY A 345 -10.42 -19.39 -24.69
CA GLY A 345 -9.11 -19.26 -24.08
C GLY A 345 -9.02 -19.89 -22.71
N ALA A 346 -7.83 -19.76 -22.13
CA ALA A 346 -7.54 -20.21 -20.78
C ALA A 346 -6.60 -19.23 -20.08
N THR A 347 -6.77 -19.12 -18.78
CA THR A 347 -5.92 -18.30 -17.91
C THR A 347 -5.37 -19.13 -16.77
N TYR A 348 -4.14 -18.85 -16.39
CA TYR A 348 -3.50 -19.36 -15.18
C TYR A 348 -2.91 -18.21 -14.40
N GLU A 349 -3.15 -18.20 -13.10
CA GLU A 349 -2.57 -17.24 -12.17
C GLU A 349 -2.08 -17.95 -10.92
N HIS A 350 -0.84 -17.66 -10.53
CA HIS A 350 -0.24 -18.08 -9.28
C HIS A 350 0.19 -16.85 -8.49
N VAL A 351 -0.32 -16.72 -7.27
CA VAL A 351 0.04 -15.65 -6.34
C VAL A 351 0.72 -16.25 -5.11
N ARG A 352 1.85 -15.67 -4.73
CA ARG A 352 2.48 -15.89 -3.44
C ARG A 352 2.49 -14.56 -2.69
N TYR A 353 1.94 -14.55 -1.50
CA TYR A 353 1.91 -13.42 -0.60
C TYR A 353 2.57 -13.80 0.73
N ASP A 354 3.57 -13.04 1.13
CA ASP A 354 4.35 -13.20 2.36
C ASP A 354 4.02 -12.00 3.25
N SER A 355 3.25 -12.24 4.31
CA SER A 355 2.74 -11.19 5.19
C SER A 355 3.54 -11.12 6.47
N ALA A 356 4.15 -9.98 6.73
CA ALA A 356 4.85 -9.72 7.98
C ALA A 356 3.91 -9.52 9.19
N ILE A 357 2.63 -9.18 8.92
CA ILE A 357 1.62 -8.98 9.98
C ILE A 357 1.11 -10.32 10.49
N MET A 358 0.91 -11.28 9.57
CA MET A 358 0.31 -12.58 9.87
C MET A 358 1.34 -13.67 10.12
N ASP A 359 2.62 -13.38 9.89
CA ASP A 359 3.75 -14.32 9.97
C ASP A 359 3.50 -15.62 9.16
N GLU A 360 2.81 -15.48 8.02
CA GLU A 360 2.38 -16.58 7.18
C GLU A 360 2.62 -16.29 5.69
N VAL A 361 2.85 -17.37 4.93
CA VAL A 361 2.96 -17.32 3.48
C VAL A 361 1.69 -17.92 2.86
N TYR A 362 0.96 -17.09 2.12
CA TYR A 362 -0.23 -17.49 1.38
C TYR A 362 0.16 -17.80 -0.07
N LYS A 363 -0.43 -18.86 -0.62
CA LYS A 363 -0.30 -19.21 -2.04
C LYS A 363 -1.68 -19.47 -2.60
N SER A 364 -1.93 -18.95 -3.79
CA SER A 364 -3.15 -19.25 -4.52
C SER A 364 -2.86 -19.62 -5.97
N ASP A 365 -3.63 -20.55 -6.48
CA ASP A 365 -3.65 -20.94 -7.89
C ASP A 365 -5.06 -20.72 -8.42
N ASN A 366 -5.15 -20.07 -9.57
CA ASN A 366 -6.39 -19.88 -10.30
C ASN A 366 -6.21 -20.36 -11.74
N ILE A 367 -7.04 -21.31 -12.18
CA ILE A 367 -7.07 -21.79 -13.55
C ILE A 367 -8.49 -21.57 -14.07
N ALA A 368 -8.62 -20.95 -15.23
CA ALA A 368 -9.90 -20.78 -15.86
C ALA A 368 -9.84 -21.07 -17.35
N ALA A 369 -10.94 -21.58 -17.89
CA ALA A 369 -11.19 -21.70 -19.32
C ALA A 369 -12.52 -21.04 -19.66
N PHE A 370 -12.57 -20.44 -20.83
CA PHE A 370 -13.78 -19.74 -21.28
C PHE A 370 -14.04 -19.96 -22.76
N PHE A 371 -15.31 -19.88 -23.10
CA PHE A 371 -15.81 -19.91 -24.47
C PHE A 371 -16.92 -18.86 -24.61
N GLN A 372 -16.88 -18.11 -25.69
CA GLN A 372 -17.90 -17.15 -26.04
C GLN A 372 -18.21 -17.26 -27.53
N TYR A 373 -19.50 -17.24 -27.86
CA TYR A 373 -20.01 -17.16 -29.21
C TYR A 373 -20.79 -15.87 -29.37
N ASP A 374 -20.47 -15.11 -30.42
CA ASP A 374 -21.12 -13.86 -30.81
C ASP A 374 -21.66 -14.01 -32.21
N GLN A 375 -22.91 -13.59 -32.43
CA GLN A 375 -23.55 -13.60 -33.74
C GLN A 375 -24.29 -12.29 -33.95
N ARG A 376 -24.09 -11.69 -35.13
CA ARG A 376 -24.85 -10.54 -35.57
C ARG A 376 -25.84 -10.94 -36.67
N PHE A 377 -27.11 -10.62 -36.46
CA PHE A 377 -28.21 -10.91 -37.37
C PHE A 377 -28.71 -9.59 -37.97
N TRP A 378 -28.82 -9.55 -39.30
CA TRP A 378 -29.45 -8.44 -40.09
C TRP A 378 -28.97 -7.04 -39.68
N ASP A 379 -27.76 -6.90 -39.20
CA ASP A 379 -27.18 -5.64 -38.72
C ASP A 379 -27.93 -4.94 -37.56
N ARG A 380 -28.98 -5.56 -37.01
CA ARG A 380 -29.84 -4.99 -35.97
C ARG A 380 -29.85 -5.75 -34.68
N LEU A 381 -29.58 -7.04 -34.72
CA LEU A 381 -29.59 -7.90 -33.51
C LEU A 381 -28.23 -8.51 -33.32
N SER A 382 -27.61 -8.28 -32.15
CA SER A 382 -26.39 -8.96 -31.73
C SER A 382 -26.71 -9.88 -30.56
N VAL A 383 -26.38 -11.16 -30.68
CA VAL A 383 -26.54 -12.18 -29.64
C VAL A 383 -25.15 -12.62 -29.21
N SER A 384 -24.91 -12.61 -27.91
CA SER A 384 -23.67 -13.09 -27.28
C SER A 384 -24.03 -14.12 -26.20
N ALA A 385 -23.38 -15.27 -26.25
CA ALA A 385 -23.51 -16.32 -25.24
C ALA A 385 -22.11 -16.82 -24.87
N GLY A 386 -21.87 -17.04 -23.59
CA GLY A 386 -20.55 -17.48 -23.16
C GLY A 386 -20.61 -18.23 -21.83
N VAL A 387 -19.62 -19.08 -21.65
CA VAL A 387 -19.41 -19.87 -20.44
C VAL A 387 -17.95 -19.71 -19.98
N ARG A 388 -17.74 -19.67 -18.67
CA ARG A 388 -16.42 -19.71 -18.03
C ARG A 388 -16.48 -20.71 -16.88
N ALA A 389 -15.51 -21.60 -16.86
CA ALA A 389 -15.24 -22.47 -15.73
C ALA A 389 -13.94 -21.98 -15.05
N GLU A 390 -13.97 -21.93 -13.74
CA GLU A 390 -12.88 -21.43 -12.94
C GLU A 390 -12.63 -22.33 -11.75
N TYR A 391 -11.37 -22.68 -11.55
CA TYR A 391 -10.89 -23.47 -10.42
C TYR A 391 -9.95 -22.59 -9.62
N TYR A 392 -10.25 -22.42 -8.34
CA TYR A 392 -9.46 -21.60 -7.43
C TYR A 392 -9.05 -22.41 -6.20
N ARG A 393 -7.76 -22.39 -5.89
CA ARG A 393 -7.17 -23.05 -4.72
C ARG A 393 -6.36 -22.04 -3.93
N VAL A 394 -6.60 -21.97 -2.61
CA VAL A 394 -5.76 -21.22 -1.66
C VAL A 394 -5.14 -22.21 -0.68
N ASN A 395 -3.83 -22.16 -0.55
CA ASN A 395 -3.08 -22.90 0.46
C ASN A 395 -2.44 -21.91 1.40
N ASN A 396 -2.79 -21.97 2.67
CA ASN A 396 -1.99 -21.38 3.72
C ASN A 396 -1.39 -22.50 4.59
N HIS A 397 -0.45 -22.19 5.43
CA HIS A 397 0.21 -23.20 6.27
C HIS A 397 -0.73 -23.93 7.24
N HIS A 398 -1.97 -23.47 7.46
CA HIS A 398 -2.88 -23.95 8.47
C HIS A 398 -4.28 -24.36 7.96
N ARG A 399 -4.63 -24.10 6.69
CA ARG A 399 -5.93 -24.51 6.12
C ARG A 399 -5.82 -24.90 4.65
N GLU A 400 -6.17 -26.13 4.32
CA GLU A 400 -6.58 -26.45 2.96
C GLU A 400 -7.89 -25.70 2.68
N ALA A 401 -7.85 -24.72 1.80
CA ALA A 401 -9.05 -24.01 1.40
C ALA A 401 -9.90 -24.92 0.52
N GLU A 402 -11.20 -24.89 0.75
CA GLU A 402 -12.17 -25.58 -0.10
C GLU A 402 -12.01 -25.15 -1.56
N THR A 403 -11.92 -26.13 -2.42
CA THR A 403 -11.95 -25.93 -3.87
C THR A 403 -13.34 -25.45 -4.27
N LYS A 404 -13.45 -24.26 -4.83
CA LYS A 404 -14.72 -23.76 -5.39
C LYS A 404 -14.64 -23.76 -6.90
N ILE A 405 -15.57 -24.47 -7.53
CA ILE A 405 -15.82 -24.42 -8.97
C ILE A 405 -16.97 -23.43 -9.16
N PHE A 406 -16.73 -22.35 -9.87
CA PHE A 406 -17.76 -21.42 -10.28
C PHE A 406 -18.07 -21.63 -11.76
N GLY A 407 -19.29 -21.97 -12.05
CA GLY A 407 -19.85 -22.08 -13.39
C GLY A 407 -20.75 -20.90 -13.72
#